data_5decc32c76657fa9c8e79981d537ee59
#
_entry.id   5decc32c76657fa9c8e79981d537ee59
#
_cell.length_a   1.000
_cell.length_b   1.000
_cell.length_c   1.000
_cell.angle_alpha   90.00
_cell.angle_beta   90.00
_cell.angle_gamma   90.00
#
_symmetry.space_group_name_H-M   'P 1'
#
loop_
_entity.id
_entity.type
_entity.pdbx_description
1 polymer ?
#
loop_
_entity_poly.entity_id
_entity_poly.type
_entity_poly.pdbx_seq_one_letter_code
_entity_poly.pdbx_strand_id
1 'polypeptide(L)'
;MRLAFNLILAVLATVATTVATPSGASAAEQVDIPQADVTLHGVLFRPDGAGPFPGVVALHGCESLIRGTGKLAPIFAAWGERLAAAGLAVVFPDSFGSRGLSTQCRVRERKVRSERERVADANAARRWLESQPWTIKDRVSLLGWANGAVASLWAVRPRTVPRDGTSDFRSAVALYPGCRRLAEAAWSARIPTLILVGRADDWTAATTCEQMVAGAHGRSALASLVVYPGAYHEFDRPDYPIRELSGLANTVDGSGKAHVGTNAAARADALARVPQWLVK
;
A
#
# COMPACT_ATOMS: atom_id res chain seq x y z
N MET A 1 35.38 40.61 -68.62
CA MET A 1 34.33 39.65 -68.25
C MET A 1 34.82 38.83 -67.07
N ARG A 2 34.45 39.19 -65.84
CA ARG A 2 34.87 38.49 -64.60
C ARG A 2 33.61 37.79 -63.99
N LEU A 3 33.63 36.45 -63.97
CA LEU A 3 32.63 35.65 -63.36
C LEU A 3 32.91 35.57 -61.84
N ALA A 4 31.95 35.98 -61.04
CA ALA A 4 31.96 35.79 -59.57
C ALA A 4 31.29 34.47 -59.27
N PHE A 5 31.99 33.57 -58.57
CA PHE A 5 31.44 32.32 -58.00
C PHE A 5 30.93 32.60 -56.57
N ASN A 6 29.63 32.51 -56.36
CA ASN A 6 29.04 32.55 -55.07
C ASN A 6 29.07 31.14 -54.45
N LEU A 7 29.81 30.99 -53.38
CA LEU A 7 29.81 29.77 -52.52
C LEU A 7 28.69 29.87 -51.51
N ILE A 8 27.68 29.01 -51.63
CA ILE A 8 26.61 28.87 -50.64
C ILE A 8 27.08 27.85 -49.60
N LEU A 9 27.33 28.31 -48.35
CA LEU A 9 27.65 27.45 -47.21
C LEU A 9 26.34 26.94 -46.62
N ALA A 10 26.04 25.65 -46.79
CA ALA A 10 24.90 25.01 -46.13
C ALA A 10 25.30 24.62 -44.69
N VAL A 11 24.69 25.27 -43.71
CA VAL A 11 24.83 24.91 -42.26
C VAL A 11 23.86 23.77 -41.97
N LEU A 12 24.37 22.57 -41.78
CA LEU A 12 23.62 21.42 -41.27
C LEU A 12 23.44 21.55 -39.74
N ALA A 13 22.24 21.91 -39.29
CA ALA A 13 21.88 21.86 -37.90
C ALA A 13 21.57 20.42 -37.49
N THR A 14 22.45 19.79 -36.72
CA THR A 14 22.21 18.49 -36.09
C THR A 14 21.26 18.66 -34.89
N VAL A 15 20.03 18.21 -35.02
CA VAL A 15 19.08 18.11 -33.90
C VAL A 15 19.46 16.89 -33.08
N ALA A 16 20.05 17.10 -31.91
CA ALA A 16 20.29 16.05 -30.93
C ALA A 16 18.96 15.65 -30.28
N THR A 17 18.36 14.54 -30.69
CA THR A 17 17.24 13.91 -29.99
C THR A 17 17.77 13.28 -28.72
N THR A 18 17.51 13.91 -27.57
CA THR A 18 17.70 13.29 -26.24
C THR A 18 16.66 12.19 -26.09
N VAL A 19 17.07 10.95 -26.24
CA VAL A 19 16.27 9.78 -25.82
C VAL A 19 16.22 9.79 -24.31
N ALA A 20 15.05 10.13 -23.73
CA ALA A 20 14.82 9.95 -22.31
C ALA A 20 14.89 8.45 -21.98
N THR A 21 15.91 8.03 -21.24
CA THR A 21 15.98 6.69 -20.68
C THR A 21 14.79 6.50 -19.73
N PRO A 22 14.07 5.36 -19.78
CA PRO A 22 13.03 5.09 -18.81
C PRO A 22 13.65 5.11 -17.41
N SER A 23 13.10 5.95 -16.53
CA SER A 23 13.49 6.02 -15.12
C SER A 23 13.23 4.64 -14.50
N GLY A 24 14.27 3.91 -14.17
CA GLY A 24 14.18 2.66 -13.39
C GLY A 24 13.74 2.99 -11.97
N ALA A 25 13.06 2.09 -11.28
CA ALA A 25 12.85 2.21 -9.84
C ALA A 25 14.16 1.90 -9.13
N SER A 26 14.53 2.73 -8.13
CA SER A 26 15.69 2.47 -7.28
C SER A 26 15.55 1.12 -6.56
N ALA A 27 16.68 0.46 -6.29
CA ALA A 27 16.69 -0.77 -5.50
C ALA A 27 16.06 -0.54 -4.12
N ALA A 28 15.48 -1.61 -3.54
CA ALA A 28 14.91 -1.56 -2.19
C ALA A 28 15.98 -1.18 -1.16
N GLU A 29 15.71 -0.16 -0.36
CA GLU A 29 16.59 0.33 0.71
C GLU A 29 16.05 -0.07 2.09
N GLN A 30 16.93 -0.49 3.00
CA GLN A 30 16.56 -0.67 4.41
C GLN A 30 16.55 0.69 5.11
N VAL A 31 15.52 0.94 5.90
CA VAL A 31 15.36 2.21 6.63
C VAL A 31 14.93 1.96 8.07
N ASP A 32 15.32 2.85 8.96
CA ASP A 32 14.90 2.86 10.36
C ASP A 32 13.94 4.02 10.59
N ILE A 33 12.76 3.70 11.12
CA ILE A 33 11.67 4.63 11.37
C ILE A 33 11.50 4.76 12.88
N PRO A 34 11.86 5.90 13.49
CA PRO A 34 11.67 6.11 14.92
C PRO A 34 10.18 6.10 15.31
N GLN A 35 9.84 5.31 16.33
CA GLN A 35 8.53 5.30 16.97
C GLN A 35 8.75 5.21 18.48
N ALA A 36 7.87 5.75 19.31
CA ALA A 36 8.10 5.99 20.74
C ALA A 36 8.75 4.81 21.50
N ASP A 37 8.24 3.60 21.25
CA ASP A 37 8.63 2.40 22.01
C ASP A 37 9.45 1.39 21.20
N VAL A 38 9.68 1.66 19.90
CA VAL A 38 10.39 0.74 19.01
C VAL A 38 10.93 1.48 17.78
N THR A 39 12.11 1.12 17.33
CA THR A 39 12.57 1.46 15.98
C THR A 39 11.97 0.48 15.01
N LEU A 40 11.12 0.96 14.08
CA LEU A 40 10.58 0.12 13.02
C LEU A 40 11.62 -0.01 11.91
N HIS A 41 12.08 -1.22 11.68
CA HIS A 41 12.82 -1.53 10.46
C HIS A 41 11.86 -1.54 9.29
N GLY A 42 12.24 -0.93 8.19
CA GLY A 42 11.38 -0.80 7.02
C GLY A 42 12.13 -1.03 5.73
N VAL A 43 11.37 -1.18 4.66
CA VAL A 43 11.88 -1.27 3.29
C VAL A 43 11.31 -0.11 2.49
N LEU A 44 12.19 0.69 1.90
CA LEU A 44 11.84 1.83 1.05
C LEU A 44 12.08 1.49 -0.42
N PHE A 45 11.10 1.80 -1.25
CA PHE A 45 11.23 1.90 -2.70
C PHE A 45 11.02 3.35 -3.10
N ARG A 46 11.93 3.90 -3.86
CA ARG A 46 11.88 5.30 -4.27
C ARG A 46 12.05 5.41 -5.79
N PRO A 47 11.33 6.32 -6.45
CA PRO A 47 11.61 6.65 -7.85
C PRO A 47 13.03 7.19 -8.02
N ASP A 48 13.61 7.02 -9.19
CA ASP A 48 14.89 7.66 -9.54
C ASP A 48 14.74 9.18 -9.56
N GLY A 49 15.82 9.88 -9.24
CA GLY A 49 15.88 11.34 -9.27
C GLY A 49 15.79 11.99 -7.89
N ALA A 50 15.82 13.31 -7.90
CA ALA A 50 15.88 14.12 -6.66
C ALA A 50 14.51 14.28 -5.97
N GLY A 51 13.41 14.05 -6.65
CA GLY A 51 12.07 14.36 -6.16
C GLY A 51 11.70 15.84 -6.27
N PRO A 52 10.74 16.36 -5.48
CA PRO A 52 10.02 15.62 -4.45
C PRO A 52 8.94 14.67 -5.00
N PHE A 53 8.70 13.56 -4.29
CA PHE A 53 7.74 12.51 -4.65
C PHE A 53 6.57 12.45 -3.67
N PRO A 54 5.35 12.10 -4.10
CA PRO A 54 4.30 11.67 -3.21
C PRO A 54 4.73 10.42 -2.43
N GLY A 55 4.39 10.36 -1.14
CA GLY A 55 4.73 9.24 -0.28
C GLY A 55 3.62 8.22 -0.13
N VAL A 56 3.96 6.97 0.14
CA VAL A 56 3.03 5.91 0.51
C VAL A 56 3.57 5.15 1.71
N VAL A 57 2.77 5.06 2.76
CA VAL A 57 2.99 4.10 3.85
C VAL A 57 2.24 2.83 3.50
N ALA A 58 2.95 1.70 3.40
CA ALA A 58 2.42 0.42 2.95
C ALA A 58 2.46 -0.63 4.08
N LEU A 59 1.31 -1.02 4.60
CA LEU A 59 1.18 -1.91 5.76
C LEU A 59 0.96 -3.36 5.31
N HIS A 60 1.94 -4.22 5.56
CA HIS A 60 1.87 -5.66 5.24
C HIS A 60 0.73 -6.38 5.97
N GLY A 61 0.33 -7.56 5.51
CA GLY A 61 -0.70 -8.40 6.10
C GLY A 61 -0.34 -9.02 7.46
N CYS A 62 -0.93 -10.15 7.78
CA CYS A 62 -0.58 -10.89 9.00
C CYS A 62 0.69 -11.75 8.84
N GLU A 63 1.16 -11.96 7.63
CA GLU A 63 2.44 -12.57 7.31
C GLU A 63 3.60 -11.61 7.67
N SER A 64 4.81 -12.15 7.78
CA SER A 64 5.99 -11.33 8.00
C SER A 64 6.34 -10.53 6.74
N LEU A 65 6.72 -9.26 6.91
CA LEU A 65 7.25 -8.43 5.82
C LEU A 65 8.50 -9.07 5.23
N ILE A 66 9.44 -9.43 6.11
CA ILE A 66 10.66 -10.15 5.77
C ILE A 66 10.45 -11.64 6.06
N ARG A 67 10.73 -12.49 5.07
CA ARG A 67 10.65 -13.95 5.24
C ARG A 67 11.83 -14.48 6.06
N GLY A 68 11.71 -15.71 6.58
CA GLY A 68 12.77 -16.36 7.32
C GLY A 68 14.11 -16.49 6.57
N THR A 69 14.12 -16.28 5.27
CA THR A 69 15.33 -16.18 4.43
C THR A 69 15.97 -14.79 4.44
N GLY A 70 15.48 -13.84 5.21
CA GLY A 70 15.92 -12.43 5.21
C GLY A 70 15.46 -11.62 4.00
N LYS A 71 14.65 -12.20 3.10
CA LYS A 71 14.16 -11.50 1.89
C LYS A 71 12.76 -10.92 2.09
N LEU A 72 12.52 -9.76 1.49
CA LEU A 72 11.20 -9.16 1.39
C LEU A 72 10.22 -10.14 0.72
N ALA A 73 8.99 -10.21 1.23
CA ALA A 73 7.97 -11.07 0.62
C ALA A 73 7.65 -10.61 -0.81
N PRO A 74 7.56 -11.54 -1.80
CA PRO A 74 7.46 -11.19 -3.23
C PRO A 74 6.28 -10.27 -3.58
N ILE A 75 5.16 -10.39 -2.86
CA ILE A 75 4.00 -9.50 -3.08
C ILE A 75 4.37 -8.03 -2.78
N PHE A 76 5.09 -7.77 -1.69
CA PHE A 76 5.47 -6.40 -1.30
C PHE A 76 6.61 -5.86 -2.17
N ALA A 77 7.54 -6.73 -2.63
CA ALA A 77 8.54 -6.35 -3.61
C ALA A 77 7.88 -5.90 -4.92
N ALA A 78 6.97 -6.71 -5.47
CA ALA A 78 6.26 -6.38 -6.71
C ALA A 78 5.44 -5.09 -6.62
N TRP A 79 4.79 -4.84 -5.48
CA TRP A 79 4.07 -3.59 -5.26
C TRP A 79 5.00 -2.40 -5.07
N GLY A 80 6.10 -2.56 -4.31
CA GLY A 80 7.09 -1.51 -4.10
C GLY A 80 7.71 -1.03 -5.41
N GLU A 81 8.18 -1.96 -6.24
CA GLU A 81 8.73 -1.69 -7.57
C GLU A 81 7.71 -0.99 -8.48
N ARG A 82 6.47 -1.51 -8.51
CA ARG A 82 5.41 -0.93 -9.32
C ARG A 82 5.04 0.50 -8.91
N LEU A 83 4.90 0.76 -7.62
CA LEU A 83 4.55 2.08 -7.12
C LEU A 83 5.70 3.08 -7.31
N ALA A 84 6.94 2.65 -7.11
CA ALA A 84 8.11 3.46 -7.40
C ALA A 84 8.19 3.82 -8.91
N ALA A 85 7.95 2.84 -9.79
CA ALA A 85 7.86 3.07 -11.23
C ALA A 85 6.69 4.01 -11.63
N ALA A 86 5.65 4.09 -10.78
CA ALA A 86 4.54 5.04 -10.93
C ALA A 86 4.82 6.42 -10.31
N GLY A 87 6.03 6.68 -9.84
CA GLY A 87 6.45 7.98 -9.28
C GLY A 87 6.15 8.16 -7.79
N LEU A 88 5.90 7.10 -7.05
CA LEU A 88 5.56 7.13 -5.62
C LEU A 88 6.71 6.59 -4.77
N ALA A 89 7.12 7.30 -3.73
CA ALA A 89 8.06 6.80 -2.73
C ALA A 89 7.30 5.97 -1.68
N VAL A 90 7.60 4.67 -1.58
CA VAL A 90 6.83 3.72 -0.78
C VAL A 90 7.68 3.15 0.33
N VAL A 91 7.22 3.26 1.57
CA VAL A 91 7.86 2.64 2.72
C VAL A 91 6.96 1.56 3.34
N PHE A 92 7.53 0.38 3.56
CA PHE A 92 6.92 -0.74 4.25
C PHE A 92 7.53 -0.86 5.66
N PRO A 93 6.89 -0.35 6.72
CA PRO A 93 7.34 -0.59 8.09
C PRO A 93 7.06 -2.05 8.50
N ASP A 94 8.04 -2.73 9.07
CA ASP A 94 7.87 -4.09 9.62
C ASP A 94 7.31 -4.01 11.04
N SER A 95 5.99 -4.02 11.15
CA SER A 95 5.32 -3.96 12.45
C SER A 95 5.60 -5.15 13.34
N PHE A 96 5.90 -6.32 12.77
CA PHE A 96 6.10 -7.57 13.53
C PHE A 96 7.58 -7.87 13.76
N GLY A 97 8.39 -7.91 12.71
CA GLY A 97 9.83 -8.22 12.83
C GLY A 97 10.57 -7.22 13.71
N SER A 98 10.25 -5.93 13.64
CA SER A 98 10.83 -4.90 14.53
C SER A 98 10.55 -5.14 16.01
N ARG A 99 9.58 -5.99 16.34
CA ARG A 99 9.23 -6.41 17.71
C ARG A 99 9.61 -7.87 18.01
N GLY A 100 10.46 -8.47 17.19
CA GLY A 100 10.89 -9.87 17.34
C GLY A 100 9.78 -10.89 17.08
N LEU A 101 8.71 -10.50 16.39
CA LEU A 101 7.58 -11.38 16.08
C LEU A 101 7.66 -11.89 14.64
N SER A 102 7.32 -13.16 14.45
CA SER A 102 7.11 -13.76 13.14
C SER A 102 5.67 -13.56 12.65
N THR A 103 5.24 -14.36 11.66
CA THR A 103 3.86 -14.33 11.13
C THR A 103 2.81 -14.41 12.24
N GLN A 104 1.79 -13.57 12.12
CA GLN A 104 0.68 -13.46 13.06
C GLN A 104 -0.63 -14.07 12.50
N CYS A 105 -0.57 -14.74 11.36
CA CYS A 105 -1.77 -15.27 10.69
C CYS A 105 -2.46 -16.37 11.51
N ARG A 106 -1.72 -17.07 12.36
CA ARG A 106 -2.23 -18.14 13.25
C ARG A 106 -2.45 -17.69 14.69
N VAL A 107 -2.21 -16.41 14.98
CA VAL A 107 -2.32 -15.86 16.34
C VAL A 107 -3.67 -15.16 16.50
N ARG A 108 -4.52 -15.66 17.43
CA ARG A 108 -5.84 -15.08 17.72
C ARG A 108 -5.71 -13.78 18.52
N GLU A 109 -4.94 -13.79 19.58
CA GLU A 109 -4.70 -12.64 20.47
C GLU A 109 -3.35 -12.01 20.15
N ARG A 110 -3.36 -11.06 19.24
CA ARG A 110 -2.15 -10.39 18.78
C ARG A 110 -1.75 -9.27 19.74
N LYS A 111 -0.48 -9.26 20.14
CA LYS A 111 0.12 -8.15 20.89
C LYS A 111 0.21 -6.87 20.06
N VAL A 112 0.50 -7.02 18.75
CA VAL A 112 0.55 -5.92 17.78
C VAL A 112 -0.81 -5.86 17.07
N ARG A 113 -1.68 -4.99 17.57
CA ARG A 113 -3.08 -4.88 17.15
C ARG A 113 -3.24 -3.87 16.03
N SER A 114 -4.16 -4.17 15.12
CA SER A 114 -4.44 -3.31 13.97
C SER A 114 -4.96 -1.93 14.38
N GLU A 115 -5.73 -1.86 15.46
CA GLU A 115 -6.39 -0.65 15.96
C GLU A 115 -5.50 0.24 16.86
N ARG A 116 -4.32 -0.22 17.26
CA ARG A 116 -3.42 0.52 18.15
C ARG A 116 -1.98 0.56 17.64
N GLU A 117 -1.22 -0.49 17.88
CA GLU A 117 0.21 -0.53 17.57
C GLU A 117 0.46 -0.27 16.08
N ARG A 118 -0.33 -0.88 15.19
CA ARG A 118 -0.15 -0.68 13.74
C ARG A 118 -0.64 0.68 13.26
N VAL A 119 -1.63 1.30 13.91
CA VAL A 119 -1.99 2.71 13.65
C VAL A 119 -0.86 3.64 14.08
N ALA A 120 -0.22 3.37 15.21
CA ALA A 120 0.95 4.14 15.65
C ALA A 120 2.12 4.00 14.68
N ASP A 121 2.39 2.76 14.19
CA ASP A 121 3.41 2.48 13.18
C ASP A 121 3.14 3.24 11.87
N ALA A 122 1.88 3.22 11.40
CA ALA A 122 1.48 3.96 10.20
C ALA A 122 1.75 5.47 10.32
N ASN A 123 1.39 6.05 11.48
CA ASN A 123 1.63 7.47 11.73
C ASN A 123 3.13 7.79 11.90
N ALA A 124 3.91 6.92 12.51
CA ALA A 124 5.37 7.08 12.60
C ALA A 124 6.00 7.05 11.20
N ALA A 125 5.62 6.09 10.36
CA ALA A 125 6.11 6.00 8.98
C ALA A 125 5.68 7.21 8.13
N ARG A 126 4.47 7.75 8.33
CA ARG A 126 4.04 8.98 7.67
C ARG A 126 4.93 10.17 8.07
N ARG A 127 5.12 10.42 9.36
CA ARG A 127 6.01 11.49 9.84
C ARG A 127 7.45 11.33 9.34
N TRP A 128 7.93 10.09 9.31
CA TRP A 128 9.25 9.80 8.77
C TRP A 128 9.35 10.17 7.29
N LEU A 129 8.35 9.80 6.45
CA LEU A 129 8.30 10.23 5.06
C LEU A 129 8.24 11.77 4.94
N GLU A 130 7.41 12.44 5.73
CA GLU A 130 7.29 13.91 5.73
C GLU A 130 8.59 14.64 6.14
N SER A 131 9.45 13.97 6.90
CA SER A 131 10.77 14.51 7.28
C SER A 131 11.81 14.38 6.16
N GLN A 132 11.55 13.59 5.13
CA GLN A 132 12.51 13.39 4.05
C GLN A 132 12.48 14.57 3.06
N PRO A 133 13.65 15.07 2.62
CA PRO A 133 13.72 16.24 1.73
C PRO A 133 13.14 15.96 0.33
N TRP A 134 13.04 14.69 -0.05
CA TRP A 134 12.49 14.22 -1.32
C TRP A 134 11.00 13.84 -1.27
N THR A 135 10.28 14.11 -0.18
CA THR A 135 8.84 13.84 -0.05
C THR A 135 8.01 15.12 -0.16
N ILE A 136 6.90 15.06 -0.89
CA ILE A 136 5.85 16.08 -0.84
C ILE A 136 5.05 15.86 0.46
N LYS A 137 5.27 16.72 1.45
CA LYS A 137 4.81 16.52 2.84
C LYS A 137 3.30 16.31 3.02
N ASP A 138 2.47 16.98 2.26
CA ASP A 138 1.01 16.90 2.32
C ASP A 138 0.43 15.84 1.35
N ARG A 139 1.30 15.03 0.73
CA ARG A 139 0.94 13.99 -0.23
C ARG A 139 1.43 12.61 0.18
N VAL A 140 1.20 12.25 1.43
CA VAL A 140 1.45 10.90 1.92
C VAL A 140 0.13 10.14 2.00
N SER A 141 0.03 9.02 1.29
CA SER A 141 -1.13 8.14 1.26
C SER A 141 -0.87 6.85 2.01
N LEU A 142 -1.93 6.10 2.34
CA LEU A 142 -1.86 4.87 3.11
C LEU A 142 -2.35 3.68 2.26
N LEU A 143 -1.60 2.60 2.28
CA LEU A 143 -1.93 1.35 1.59
C LEU A 143 -1.81 0.19 2.58
N GLY A 144 -2.70 -0.78 2.50
CA GLY A 144 -2.59 -1.96 3.37
C GLY A 144 -3.21 -3.21 2.78
N TRP A 145 -2.68 -4.36 3.22
CA TRP A 145 -3.15 -5.70 2.85
C TRP A 145 -3.64 -6.45 4.07
N ALA A 146 -4.78 -7.14 3.97
CA ALA A 146 -5.34 -8.00 5.03
C ALA A 146 -5.33 -7.32 6.42
N ASN A 147 -4.53 -7.78 7.36
CA ASN A 147 -4.36 -7.17 8.68
C ASN A 147 -3.81 -5.72 8.59
N GLY A 148 -2.95 -5.43 7.62
CA GLY A 148 -2.49 -4.06 7.33
C GLY A 148 -3.61 -3.18 6.78
N ALA A 149 -4.49 -3.73 5.95
CA ALA A 149 -5.67 -3.03 5.47
C ALA A 149 -6.65 -2.71 6.60
N VAL A 150 -6.82 -3.62 7.56
CA VAL A 150 -7.59 -3.33 8.80
C VAL A 150 -6.97 -2.17 9.56
N ALA A 151 -5.63 -2.16 9.71
CA ALA A 151 -4.93 -1.05 10.37
C ALA A 151 -5.10 0.28 9.61
N SER A 152 -5.03 0.25 8.28
CA SER A 152 -5.30 1.43 7.44
C SER A 152 -6.71 1.96 7.66
N LEU A 153 -7.72 1.10 7.71
CA LEU A 153 -9.10 1.52 7.98
C LEU A 153 -9.29 2.07 9.39
N TRP A 154 -8.58 1.56 10.40
CA TRP A 154 -8.55 2.16 11.74
C TRP A 154 -7.85 3.52 11.75
N ALA A 155 -6.74 3.66 11.02
CA ALA A 155 -5.95 4.88 10.96
C ALA A 155 -6.69 6.06 10.30
N VAL A 156 -7.65 5.81 9.41
CA VAL A 156 -8.39 6.86 8.70
C VAL A 156 -9.70 7.27 9.36
N ARG A 157 -10.02 6.75 10.54
CA ARG A 157 -11.23 7.16 11.27
C ARG A 157 -11.13 8.60 11.77
N PRO A 158 -12.25 9.34 11.92
CA PRO A 158 -12.23 10.72 12.44
C PRO A 158 -11.54 10.87 13.80
N ARG A 159 -11.60 9.83 14.66
CA ARG A 159 -10.98 9.84 16.01
C ARG A 159 -9.46 9.72 16.00
N THR A 160 -8.86 9.31 14.89
CA THR A 160 -7.41 9.09 14.73
C THR A 160 -6.74 10.19 13.90
N VAL A 161 -7.41 11.31 13.68
CA VAL A 161 -6.82 12.48 13.04
C VAL A 161 -5.55 12.92 13.80
N PRO A 162 -4.46 13.25 13.09
CA PRO A 162 -3.26 13.78 13.73
C PRO A 162 -3.56 15.04 14.55
N ARG A 163 -2.98 15.13 15.74
CA ARG A 163 -3.13 16.29 16.65
C ARG A 163 -1.79 16.95 16.98
N ASP A 164 -0.74 16.52 16.30
CA ASP A 164 0.65 16.94 16.49
C ASP A 164 1.10 18.02 15.51
N GLY A 165 0.17 18.62 14.77
CA GLY A 165 0.45 19.66 13.77
C GLY A 165 1.03 19.12 12.45
N THR A 166 1.19 17.80 12.31
CA THR A 166 1.64 17.18 11.05
C THR A 166 0.47 17.05 10.08
N SER A 167 0.77 16.91 8.77
CA SER A 167 -0.27 16.68 7.76
C SER A 167 -0.97 15.35 7.98
N ASP A 168 -2.22 15.23 7.54
CA ASP A 168 -2.93 13.94 7.55
C ASP A 168 -2.55 13.09 6.31
N PHE A 169 -2.95 11.82 6.30
CA PHE A 169 -2.92 11.03 5.08
C PHE A 169 -3.83 11.64 4.01
N ARG A 170 -3.35 11.66 2.78
CA ARG A 170 -4.07 12.21 1.62
C ARG A 170 -5.23 11.31 1.18
N SER A 171 -4.97 10.03 1.09
CA SER A 171 -5.93 8.99 0.73
C SER A 171 -5.54 7.64 1.34
N ALA A 172 -6.43 6.66 1.25
CA ALA A 172 -6.14 5.30 1.69
C ALA A 172 -6.66 4.26 0.72
N VAL A 173 -5.94 3.12 0.64
CA VAL A 173 -6.37 1.91 -0.05
C VAL A 173 -6.23 0.72 0.89
N ALA A 174 -7.27 -0.12 0.94
CA ALA A 174 -7.33 -1.32 1.76
C ALA A 174 -7.68 -2.54 0.89
N LEU A 175 -6.75 -3.49 0.76
CA LEU A 175 -6.96 -4.73 0.02
C LEU A 175 -7.38 -5.83 0.99
N TYR A 176 -8.52 -6.45 0.71
CA TYR A 176 -9.13 -7.56 1.44
C TYR A 176 -9.07 -7.45 2.98
N PRO A 177 -9.53 -6.31 3.56
CA PRO A 177 -9.57 -6.13 5.00
C PRO A 177 -10.61 -7.01 5.68
N GLY A 178 -10.37 -7.39 6.95
CA GLY A 178 -11.40 -7.93 7.83
C GLY A 178 -12.29 -6.82 8.38
N CYS A 179 -13.48 -6.60 7.80
CA CYS A 179 -14.32 -5.44 8.10
C CYS A 179 -15.25 -5.60 9.33
N ARG A 180 -15.44 -6.82 9.86
CA ARG A 180 -16.45 -7.09 10.91
C ARG A 180 -16.35 -6.14 12.11
N ARG A 181 -15.21 -6.09 12.78
CA ARG A 181 -14.99 -5.21 13.94
C ARG A 181 -15.11 -3.71 13.62
N LEU A 182 -14.78 -3.33 12.40
CA LEU A 182 -14.93 -1.95 11.94
C LEU A 182 -16.41 -1.60 11.71
N ALA A 183 -17.20 -2.51 11.16
CA ALA A 183 -18.64 -2.36 11.02
C ALA A 183 -19.33 -2.22 12.38
N GLU A 184 -19.01 -3.12 13.33
CA GLU A 184 -19.49 -3.07 14.73
C GLU A 184 -19.12 -1.75 15.44
N ALA A 185 -17.95 -1.19 15.10
CA ALA A 185 -17.46 0.09 15.63
C ALA A 185 -18.01 1.32 14.87
N ALA A 186 -19.03 1.17 14.03
CA ALA A 186 -19.62 2.21 13.20
C ALA A 186 -18.55 3.03 12.45
N TRP A 187 -17.72 2.32 11.66
CA TRP A 187 -16.63 2.91 10.92
C TRP A 187 -17.09 4.04 9.99
N SER A 188 -16.27 5.05 9.86
CA SER A 188 -16.32 6.05 8.80
C SER A 188 -14.92 6.56 8.50
N ALA A 189 -14.65 6.99 7.28
CA ALA A 189 -13.38 7.56 6.87
C ALA A 189 -13.44 9.09 6.86
N ARG A 190 -12.39 9.76 7.35
CA ARG A 190 -12.23 11.20 7.22
C ARG A 190 -11.56 11.64 5.92
N ILE A 191 -10.93 10.69 5.21
CA ILE A 191 -10.22 10.92 3.95
C ILE A 191 -10.73 9.97 2.86
N PRO A 192 -10.54 10.27 1.56
CA PRO A 192 -10.90 9.36 0.48
C PRO A 192 -10.30 7.97 0.68
N THR A 193 -11.13 6.93 0.72
CA THR A 193 -10.73 5.56 1.03
C THR A 193 -11.29 4.60 0.00
N LEU A 194 -10.42 3.77 -0.60
CA LEU A 194 -10.76 2.70 -1.53
C LEU A 194 -10.59 1.35 -0.85
N ILE A 195 -11.60 0.48 -0.99
CA ILE A 195 -11.59 -0.87 -0.43
C ILE A 195 -11.76 -1.86 -1.58
N LEU A 196 -10.85 -2.82 -1.70
CA LEU A 196 -10.83 -3.84 -2.74
C LEU A 196 -10.97 -5.22 -2.08
N VAL A 197 -12.01 -5.98 -2.43
CA VAL A 197 -12.29 -7.29 -1.80
C VAL A 197 -12.65 -8.33 -2.85
N GLY A 198 -12.34 -9.59 -2.57
CA GLY A 198 -12.78 -10.71 -3.36
C GLY A 198 -14.15 -11.21 -2.92
N ARG A 199 -15.07 -11.52 -3.86
CA ARG A 199 -16.39 -12.10 -3.53
C ARG A 199 -16.29 -13.48 -2.91
N ALA A 200 -15.31 -14.28 -3.33
CA ALA A 200 -15.09 -15.64 -2.84
C ALA A 200 -14.17 -15.70 -1.62
N ASP A 201 -13.76 -14.55 -1.06
CA ASP A 201 -12.87 -14.50 0.10
C ASP A 201 -13.55 -15.12 1.34
N ASP A 202 -13.08 -16.30 1.73
CA ASP A 202 -13.56 -17.08 2.86
C ASP A 202 -12.70 -16.88 4.14
N TRP A 203 -11.66 -16.04 4.05
CA TRP A 203 -10.92 -15.58 5.21
C TRP A 203 -11.51 -14.28 5.77
N THR A 204 -11.78 -13.30 4.90
CA THR A 204 -12.36 -11.99 5.26
C THR A 204 -13.54 -11.67 4.33
N ALA A 205 -14.76 -12.01 4.77
CA ALA A 205 -15.95 -11.92 3.93
C ALA A 205 -16.19 -10.52 3.36
N ALA A 206 -16.39 -10.44 2.03
CA ALA A 206 -16.74 -9.21 1.33
C ALA A 206 -18.02 -8.56 1.87
N THR A 207 -19.00 -9.37 2.27
CA THR A 207 -20.30 -8.90 2.80
C THR A 207 -20.14 -8.01 4.03
N THR A 208 -19.17 -8.28 4.89
CA THR A 208 -18.91 -7.43 6.07
C THR A 208 -18.35 -6.05 5.66
N CYS A 209 -17.59 -5.97 4.59
CA CYS A 209 -17.10 -4.70 4.05
C CYS A 209 -18.23 -3.93 3.36
N GLU A 210 -19.13 -4.61 2.66
CA GLU A 210 -20.35 -4.01 2.09
C GLU A 210 -21.23 -3.39 3.18
N GLN A 211 -21.48 -4.11 4.26
CA GLN A 211 -22.22 -3.61 5.43
C GLN A 211 -21.53 -2.41 6.09
N MET A 212 -20.21 -2.47 6.26
CA MET A 212 -19.41 -1.38 6.83
C MET A 212 -19.52 -0.10 6.00
N VAL A 213 -19.36 -0.19 4.68
CA VAL A 213 -19.42 0.96 3.79
C VAL A 213 -20.83 1.51 3.69
N ALA A 214 -21.84 0.65 3.59
CA ALA A 214 -23.26 1.07 3.61
C ALA A 214 -23.62 1.79 4.92
N GLY A 215 -23.17 1.27 6.06
CA GLY A 215 -23.38 1.90 7.37
C GLY A 215 -22.63 3.23 7.54
N ALA A 216 -21.59 3.49 6.74
CA ALA A 216 -20.84 4.74 6.77
C ALA A 216 -21.44 5.84 5.85
N HIS A 217 -22.43 5.51 5.02
CA HIS A 217 -23.04 6.44 4.08
C HIS A 217 -23.55 7.71 4.78
N GLY A 218 -23.26 8.88 4.22
CA GLY A 218 -23.62 10.18 4.80
C GLY A 218 -22.75 10.64 5.98
N ARG A 219 -21.85 9.79 6.51
CA ARG A 219 -20.95 10.12 7.64
C ARG A 219 -19.48 10.06 7.27
N SER A 220 -19.16 9.59 6.08
CA SER A 220 -17.81 9.32 5.61
C SER A 220 -17.42 10.28 4.51
N ALA A 221 -16.14 10.65 4.42
CA ALA A 221 -15.56 11.08 3.16
C ALA A 221 -15.76 9.97 2.11
N LEU A 222 -15.42 10.23 0.85
CA LEU A 222 -15.60 9.24 -0.23
C LEU A 222 -15.01 7.87 0.17
N ALA A 223 -15.88 6.91 0.42
CA ALA A 223 -15.54 5.52 0.67
C ALA A 223 -16.04 4.66 -0.51
N SER A 224 -15.12 4.16 -1.31
CA SER A 224 -15.41 3.35 -2.49
C SER A 224 -15.10 1.89 -2.21
N LEU A 225 -16.00 0.99 -2.58
CA LEU A 225 -15.81 -0.45 -2.47
C LEU A 225 -15.88 -1.09 -3.86
N VAL A 226 -14.89 -1.91 -4.18
CA VAL A 226 -14.88 -2.76 -5.37
C VAL A 226 -14.86 -4.21 -4.92
N VAL A 227 -15.80 -5.00 -5.45
CA VAL A 227 -15.92 -6.44 -5.14
C VAL A 227 -15.63 -7.23 -6.42
N TYR A 228 -14.57 -8.05 -6.38
CA TYR A 228 -14.13 -8.84 -7.51
C TYR A 228 -14.77 -10.23 -7.53
N PRO A 229 -15.58 -10.58 -8.56
CA PRO A 229 -16.19 -11.90 -8.68
C PRO A 229 -15.13 -13.00 -8.70
N GLY A 230 -15.38 -14.10 -7.96
CA GLY A 230 -14.50 -15.29 -7.94
C GLY A 230 -13.11 -15.10 -7.36
N ALA A 231 -12.76 -13.90 -6.88
CA ALA A 231 -11.48 -13.65 -6.25
C ALA A 231 -11.50 -14.08 -4.77
N TYR A 232 -10.47 -14.81 -4.35
CA TYR A 232 -10.19 -15.16 -2.96
C TYR A 232 -9.28 -14.14 -2.29
N HIS A 233 -8.87 -14.40 -1.06
CA HIS A 233 -7.88 -13.60 -0.34
C HIS A 233 -6.54 -13.57 -1.09
N GLU A 234 -5.77 -12.49 -0.98
CA GLU A 234 -4.48 -12.31 -1.68
C GLU A 234 -4.58 -12.42 -3.22
N PHE A 235 -5.70 -12.00 -3.81
CA PHE A 235 -5.93 -12.08 -5.26
C PHE A 235 -4.91 -11.30 -6.11
N ASP A 236 -4.19 -10.36 -5.52
CA ASP A 236 -3.21 -9.50 -6.18
C ASP A 236 -1.77 -10.08 -6.17
N ARG A 237 -1.55 -11.23 -5.54
CA ARG A 237 -0.23 -11.89 -5.56
C ARG A 237 0.17 -12.27 -6.99
N PRO A 238 1.45 -12.10 -7.36
CA PRO A 238 1.94 -12.59 -8.64
C PRO A 238 2.04 -14.11 -8.63
N ASP A 239 1.53 -14.76 -9.69
CA ASP A 239 1.73 -16.19 -10.01
C ASP A 239 1.55 -17.15 -8.83
N TYR A 240 0.47 -16.97 -8.07
CA TYR A 240 0.19 -17.74 -6.88
C TYR A 240 -1.09 -18.57 -7.06
N PRO A 241 -0.98 -19.87 -7.39
CA PRO A 241 -2.14 -20.72 -7.60
C PRO A 241 -3.08 -20.73 -6.39
N ILE A 242 -4.40 -20.80 -6.66
CA ILE A 242 -5.39 -20.89 -5.59
C ILE A 242 -5.14 -22.17 -4.78
N ARG A 243 -5.09 -22.01 -3.46
CA ARG A 243 -4.90 -23.11 -2.51
C ARG A 243 -5.53 -22.82 -1.17
N GLU A 244 -5.92 -23.87 -0.46
CA GLU A 244 -6.38 -23.79 0.94
C GLU A 244 -5.18 -23.68 1.89
N LEU A 245 -5.25 -22.76 2.81
CA LEU A 245 -4.38 -22.66 3.99
C LEU A 245 -5.13 -23.13 5.22
N SER A 246 -4.41 -23.69 6.21
CA SER A 246 -4.98 -24.19 7.45
C SER A 246 -4.30 -23.61 8.70
N GLY A 247 -4.96 -23.73 9.85
CA GLY A 247 -4.48 -23.22 11.13
C GLY A 247 -4.55 -21.70 11.23
N LEU A 248 -5.36 -21.05 10.40
CA LEU A 248 -5.52 -19.61 10.36
C LEU A 248 -6.37 -19.12 11.55
N ALA A 249 -6.03 -17.94 12.06
CA ALA A 249 -6.88 -17.26 13.01
C ALA A 249 -7.94 -16.41 12.28
N ASN A 250 -9.14 -16.32 12.86
CA ASN A 250 -10.19 -15.39 12.45
C ASN A 250 -10.73 -15.62 11.04
N THR A 251 -10.87 -16.87 10.59
CA THR A 251 -11.59 -17.21 9.35
C THR A 251 -13.10 -16.95 9.53
N VAL A 252 -13.82 -16.77 8.41
CA VAL A 252 -15.26 -16.43 8.40
C VAL A 252 -16.09 -17.43 9.17
N ASP A 253 -15.86 -18.72 8.94
CA ASP A 253 -16.60 -19.83 9.54
C ASP A 253 -15.97 -20.37 10.86
N GLY A 254 -14.83 -19.85 11.25
CA GLY A 254 -14.08 -20.31 12.42
C GLY A 254 -13.35 -21.63 12.23
N SER A 255 -13.35 -22.21 11.03
CA SER A 255 -12.69 -23.50 10.71
C SER A 255 -11.16 -23.42 10.82
N GLY A 256 -10.61 -22.23 10.70
CA GLY A 256 -9.17 -22.02 10.57
C GLY A 256 -8.63 -22.36 9.18
N LYS A 257 -9.52 -22.51 8.18
CA LYS A 257 -9.17 -22.78 6.78
C LYS A 257 -9.69 -21.67 5.89
N ALA A 258 -8.89 -21.30 4.89
CA ALA A 258 -9.32 -20.33 3.89
C ALA A 258 -8.49 -20.48 2.60
N HIS A 259 -9.04 -20.00 1.49
CA HIS A 259 -8.39 -20.01 0.20
C HIS A 259 -7.67 -18.68 -0.05
N VAL A 260 -6.49 -18.80 -0.64
CA VAL A 260 -5.69 -17.66 -1.11
C VAL A 260 -5.20 -17.95 -2.52
N GLY A 261 -5.00 -16.91 -3.33
CA GLY A 261 -4.39 -17.10 -4.64
C GLY A 261 -4.76 -16.03 -5.65
N THR A 262 -3.95 -15.95 -6.70
CA THR A 262 -4.10 -14.96 -7.77
C THR A 262 -5.44 -15.10 -8.49
N ASN A 263 -6.14 -13.96 -8.62
CA ASN A 263 -7.19 -13.80 -9.61
C ASN A 263 -6.72 -12.79 -10.66
N ALA A 264 -6.50 -13.23 -11.88
CA ALA A 264 -5.86 -12.43 -12.93
C ALA A 264 -6.59 -11.10 -13.20
N ALA A 265 -7.93 -11.12 -13.28
CA ALA A 265 -8.73 -9.93 -13.56
C ALA A 265 -8.70 -8.95 -12.37
N ALA A 266 -8.90 -9.44 -11.14
CA ALA A 266 -8.84 -8.62 -9.93
C ALA A 266 -7.46 -8.01 -9.74
N ARG A 267 -6.39 -8.80 -9.98
CA ARG A 267 -5.01 -8.32 -9.92
C ARG A 267 -4.75 -7.23 -10.95
N ALA A 268 -5.14 -7.42 -12.20
CA ALA A 268 -4.94 -6.44 -13.27
C ALA A 268 -5.63 -5.10 -12.94
N ASP A 269 -6.88 -5.13 -12.46
CA ASP A 269 -7.61 -3.93 -12.05
C ASP A 269 -6.96 -3.27 -10.82
N ALA A 270 -6.59 -4.04 -9.79
CA ALA A 270 -5.92 -3.50 -8.60
C ALA A 270 -4.60 -2.81 -8.95
N LEU A 271 -3.77 -3.43 -9.81
CA LEU A 271 -2.50 -2.87 -10.26
C LEU A 271 -2.65 -1.57 -11.07
N ALA A 272 -3.79 -1.35 -11.72
CA ALA A 272 -4.10 -0.10 -12.43
C ALA A 272 -4.73 0.94 -11.47
N ARG A 273 -5.71 0.53 -10.68
CA ARG A 273 -6.56 1.39 -9.85
C ARG A 273 -5.84 1.96 -8.63
N VAL A 274 -5.03 1.15 -7.95
CA VAL A 274 -4.36 1.54 -6.71
C VAL A 274 -3.41 2.73 -6.91
N PRO A 275 -2.46 2.72 -7.86
CA PRO A 275 -1.59 3.88 -8.08
C PRO A 275 -2.38 5.15 -8.41
N GLN A 276 -3.42 5.05 -9.25
CA GLN A 276 -4.28 6.19 -9.62
C GLN A 276 -5.05 6.77 -8.43
N TRP A 277 -5.41 5.94 -7.44
CA TRP A 277 -6.08 6.40 -6.23
C TRP A 277 -5.12 7.11 -5.27
N LEU A 278 -3.90 6.58 -5.12
CA LEU A 278 -2.90 7.09 -4.19
C LEU A 278 -2.33 8.46 -4.57
N VAL A 279 -2.43 8.87 -5.85
CA VAL A 279 -1.95 10.18 -6.33
C VAL A 279 -3.04 11.28 -6.32
N LYS A 280 -4.30 10.94 -6.04
CA LYS A 280 -5.39 11.91 -5.89
C LYS A 280 -5.20 12.78 -4.66
#